data_4c8cedfdf147146d04205eecd143ebc8
#
_entry.id   4c8cedfdf147146d04205eecd143ebc8
#
_cell.length_a   1.000
_cell.length_b   1.000
_cell.length_c   1.000
_cell.angle_alpha   90.00
_cell.angle_beta   90.00
_cell.angle_gamma   90.00
#
_symmetry.space_group_name_H-M   'P 1'
#
loop_
_entity.id
_entity.type
_entity.pdbx_description
1 polymer ?
#
loop_
_entity_poly.entity_id
_entity_poly.type
_entity_poly.pdbx_seq_one_letter_code
_entity_poly.pdbx_strand_id
1 'polypeptide(L)'
;QEFKNEVELAELEKSKLPKDASDEISYETVVAVTDAESLAKGKEIFNNACAACHKADGGGLVGPNLTDKHWINGGGIKNIFKLISEGSKNNPSMVAWKANLSATDIQSVSSYILTLEGSNPPDAKAAEGEIWAETGDAAAVPVTVVDSTNVEAPAKE
;
A
#
# COMPACT_ATOMS: atom_id res chain seq x y z
N GLN A 1 32.86 25.96 21.54
CA GLN A 1 31.91 26.87 20.84
C GLN A 1 31.50 26.37 19.45
N GLU A 2 32.26 25.48 18.83
CA GLU A 2 31.91 24.88 17.53
C GLU A 2 30.78 23.85 17.63
N PHE A 3 30.67 23.11 18.74
CA PHE A 3 29.64 22.08 18.95
C PHE A 3 28.21 22.64 19.07
N LYS A 4 28.06 23.90 19.50
CA LYS A 4 26.74 24.54 19.59
C LYS A 4 26.23 25.01 18.24
N ASN A 5 27.10 25.31 17.29
CA ASN A 5 26.72 25.75 15.94
C ASN A 5 26.26 24.61 15.05
N GLU A 6 26.80 23.39 15.23
CA GLU A 6 26.36 22.23 14.46
C GLU A 6 24.97 21.73 14.89
N VAL A 7 24.67 21.78 16.18
CA VAL A 7 23.34 21.40 16.70
C VAL A 7 22.28 22.41 16.28
N GLU A 8 22.63 23.70 16.30
CA GLU A 8 21.74 24.81 15.91
C GLU A 8 21.48 24.81 14.39
N LEU A 9 22.48 24.46 13.57
CA LEU A 9 22.33 24.29 12.13
C LEU A 9 21.48 23.06 11.79
N ALA A 10 21.66 21.95 12.50
CA ALA A 10 20.85 20.74 12.30
C ALA A 10 19.38 20.94 12.73
N GLU A 11 19.14 21.73 13.78
CA GLU A 11 17.78 22.12 14.19
C GLU A 11 17.15 23.12 13.22
N LEU A 12 17.96 24.02 12.63
CA LEU A 12 17.49 24.98 11.64
C LEU A 12 17.16 24.32 10.29
N GLU A 13 17.90 23.30 9.89
CA GLU A 13 17.59 22.48 8.71
C GLU A 13 16.36 21.61 8.93
N LYS A 14 16.19 21.08 10.14
CA LYS A 14 15.01 20.33 10.53
C LYS A 14 13.74 21.19 10.59
N SER A 15 13.90 22.51 10.86
CA SER A 15 12.80 23.46 10.86
C SER A 15 12.47 24.03 9.48
N LYS A 16 13.34 23.82 8.48
CA LYS A 16 13.13 24.21 7.07
C LYS A 16 12.48 23.14 6.21
N LEU A 17 12.36 21.91 6.71
CA LEU A 17 11.47 20.93 6.11
C LEU A 17 10.04 21.47 6.29
N PRO A 18 9.27 21.59 5.21
CA PRO A 18 7.90 22.06 5.33
C PRO A 18 7.15 21.16 6.30
N LYS A 19 6.75 21.72 7.41
CA LYS A 19 5.93 21.08 8.44
C LYS A 19 4.55 20.66 7.90
N ASP A 20 4.25 21.04 6.67
CA ASP A 20 2.90 21.06 6.11
C ASP A 20 2.63 19.98 5.06
N ALA A 21 3.64 19.19 4.66
CA ALA A 21 3.40 18.10 3.70
C ALA A 21 2.58 16.94 4.28
N SER A 22 2.58 16.76 5.60
CA SER A 22 1.80 15.71 6.26
C SER A 22 0.35 16.12 6.54
N ASP A 23 0.09 17.41 6.68
CA ASP A 23 -1.26 17.93 6.97
C ASP A 23 -2.12 18.04 5.70
N GLU A 24 -1.50 18.03 4.51
CA GLU A 24 -2.21 18.06 3.22
C GLU A 24 -2.56 16.68 2.67
N ILE A 25 -1.97 15.60 3.21
CA ILE A 25 -2.25 14.24 2.75
C ILE A 25 -3.48 13.71 3.48
N SER A 26 -4.57 13.59 2.75
CA SER A 26 -5.82 12.95 3.17
C SER A 26 -6.19 11.83 2.21
N TYR A 27 -7.19 11.04 2.55
CA TYR A 27 -7.69 10.01 1.63
C TYR A 27 -8.26 10.58 0.32
N GLU A 28 -8.59 11.88 0.28
CA GLU A 28 -9.07 12.55 -0.93
C GLU A 28 -7.94 13.00 -1.84
N THR A 29 -6.81 13.40 -1.26
CA THR A 29 -5.66 14.00 -1.96
C THR A 29 -4.48 13.06 -2.14
N VAL A 30 -4.44 11.94 -1.41
CA VAL A 30 -3.33 11.01 -1.46
C VAL A 30 -3.11 10.44 -2.86
N VAL A 31 -1.85 10.41 -3.26
CA VAL A 31 -1.38 9.75 -4.49
C VAL A 31 -0.38 8.65 -4.12
N ALA A 32 -0.29 7.63 -4.96
CA ALA A 32 0.72 6.60 -4.77
C ALA A 32 2.12 7.16 -5.02
N VAL A 33 3.06 6.85 -4.14
CA VAL A 33 4.48 7.17 -4.32
C VAL A 33 5.19 5.99 -4.97
N THR A 34 6.19 6.26 -5.79
CA THR A 34 6.93 5.25 -6.56
C THR A 34 8.43 5.32 -6.34
N ASP A 35 8.90 6.29 -5.58
CA ASP A 35 10.31 6.42 -5.25
C ASP A 35 10.79 5.33 -4.29
N ALA A 36 12.02 4.88 -4.48
CA ALA A 36 12.59 3.75 -3.76
C ALA A 36 12.65 3.96 -2.24
N GLU A 37 12.89 5.20 -1.79
CA GLU A 37 12.98 5.54 -0.38
C GLU A 37 11.62 5.41 0.32
N SER A 38 10.57 5.98 -0.25
CA SER A 38 9.20 5.89 0.27
C SER A 38 8.69 4.45 0.26
N LEU A 39 8.97 3.69 -0.79
CA LEU A 39 8.58 2.27 -0.87
C LEU A 39 9.36 1.41 0.13
N ALA A 40 10.65 1.68 0.37
CA ALA A 40 11.43 1.00 1.39
C ALA A 40 10.89 1.29 2.80
N LYS A 41 10.51 2.52 3.07
CA LYS A 41 9.83 2.92 4.31
C LYS A 41 8.48 2.22 4.47
N GLY A 42 7.69 2.17 3.41
CA GLY A 42 6.42 1.46 3.38
C GLY A 42 6.58 -0.04 3.68
N LYS A 43 7.60 -0.67 3.11
CA LYS A 43 7.94 -2.08 3.38
C LYS A 43 8.33 -2.31 4.84
N GLU A 44 9.13 -1.43 5.42
CA GLU A 44 9.51 -1.49 6.84
C GLU A 44 8.28 -1.42 7.74
N ILE A 45 7.40 -0.45 7.50
CA ILE A 45 6.14 -0.29 8.25
C ILE A 45 5.26 -1.53 8.09
N PHE A 46 5.13 -2.05 6.87
CA PHE A 46 4.36 -3.25 6.57
C PHE A 46 4.86 -4.45 7.38
N ASN A 47 6.16 -4.69 7.39
CA ASN A 47 6.76 -5.80 8.14
C ASN A 47 6.54 -5.69 9.65
N ASN A 48 6.54 -4.47 10.18
CA ASN A 48 6.40 -4.23 11.61
C ASN A 48 4.94 -4.19 12.10
N ALA A 49 4.03 -3.70 11.27
CA ALA A 49 2.65 -3.41 11.67
C ALA A 49 1.60 -4.31 10.99
N CYS A 50 1.83 -4.75 9.77
CA CYS A 50 0.83 -5.41 8.94
C CYS A 50 1.09 -6.91 8.75
N ALA A 51 2.34 -7.32 8.74
CA ALA A 51 2.75 -8.70 8.43
C ALA A 51 2.21 -9.74 9.40
N ALA A 52 1.94 -9.39 10.65
CA ALA A 52 1.36 -10.31 11.64
C ALA A 52 0.01 -10.88 11.18
N CYS A 53 -0.79 -10.11 10.46
CA CYS A 53 -2.09 -10.51 9.95
C CYS A 53 -2.10 -10.81 8.46
N HIS A 54 -1.27 -10.12 7.68
CA HIS A 54 -1.25 -10.23 6.22
C HIS A 54 -0.07 -11.04 5.67
N LYS A 55 0.81 -11.58 6.51
CA LYS A 55 2.13 -12.15 6.20
C LYS A 55 3.10 -11.12 5.59
N ALA A 56 4.38 -11.41 5.70
CA ALA A 56 5.43 -10.53 5.15
C ALA A 56 5.40 -10.43 3.62
N ASP A 57 4.85 -11.44 2.94
CA ASP A 57 4.64 -11.48 1.49
C ASP A 57 3.29 -10.88 1.03
N GLY A 58 2.44 -10.49 1.98
CA GLY A 58 1.11 -9.96 1.71
C GLY A 58 0.07 -11.00 1.33
N GLY A 59 0.41 -12.29 1.37
CA GLY A 59 -0.48 -13.38 0.94
C GLY A 59 -1.72 -13.61 1.81
N GLY A 60 -1.76 -13.01 2.99
CA GLY A 60 -2.89 -13.12 3.92
C GLY A 60 -2.77 -14.30 4.89
N LEU A 61 -3.28 -14.09 6.09
CA LEU A 61 -3.37 -15.11 7.16
C LEU A 61 -4.65 -14.86 7.94
N VAL A 62 -4.61 -14.04 8.99
CA VAL A 62 -5.81 -13.53 9.67
C VAL A 62 -6.49 -12.48 8.81
N GLY A 63 -5.69 -11.57 8.24
CA GLY A 63 -6.14 -10.59 7.27
C GLY A 63 -6.24 -11.17 5.86
N PRO A 64 -6.91 -10.48 4.94
CA PRO A 64 -7.05 -10.92 3.56
C PRO A 64 -5.74 -10.90 2.78
N ASN A 65 -5.72 -11.61 1.65
CA ASN A 65 -4.64 -11.56 0.68
C ASN A 65 -4.60 -10.16 0.05
N LEU A 66 -3.44 -9.51 0.09
CA LEU A 66 -3.21 -8.19 -0.49
C LEU A 66 -2.52 -8.23 -1.85
N THR A 67 -2.27 -9.42 -2.38
CA THR A 67 -1.55 -9.63 -3.64
C THR A 67 -2.47 -9.87 -4.83
N ASP A 68 -3.75 -10.10 -4.59
CA ASP A 68 -4.77 -10.27 -5.62
C ASP A 68 -5.50 -8.94 -5.95
N LYS A 69 -6.43 -9.01 -6.87
CA LYS A 69 -7.24 -7.85 -7.29
C LYS A 69 -8.55 -7.69 -6.50
N HIS A 70 -8.78 -8.55 -5.52
CA HIS A 70 -10.00 -8.54 -4.72
C HIS A 70 -9.81 -7.74 -3.45
N TRP A 71 -10.75 -6.87 -3.15
CA TRP A 71 -10.72 -5.96 -2.01
C TRP A 71 -12.05 -5.94 -1.28
N ILE A 72 -12.04 -6.18 0.03
CA ILE A 72 -13.24 -6.15 0.86
C ILE A 72 -13.76 -4.73 1.04
N ASN A 73 -12.84 -3.77 1.21
CA ASN A 73 -13.15 -2.37 1.50
C ASN A 73 -12.80 -1.43 0.34
N GLY A 74 -12.65 -1.97 -0.86
CA GLY A 74 -12.16 -1.24 -2.03
C GLY A 74 -10.64 -1.20 -2.11
N GLY A 75 -10.12 -1.19 -3.32
CA GLY A 75 -8.70 -1.08 -3.64
C GLY A 75 -8.30 0.35 -4.01
N GLY A 76 -7.07 0.47 -4.51
CA GLY A 76 -6.50 1.75 -4.89
C GLY A 76 -5.97 2.54 -3.70
N ILE A 77 -5.11 3.53 -3.99
CA ILE A 77 -4.38 4.27 -2.96
C ILE A 77 -5.31 4.95 -1.95
N LYS A 78 -6.40 5.53 -2.40
CA LYS A 78 -7.33 6.29 -1.54
C LYS A 78 -8.05 5.39 -0.54
N ASN A 79 -8.57 4.26 -0.99
CA ASN A 79 -9.28 3.31 -0.13
C ASN A 79 -8.34 2.61 0.85
N ILE A 80 -7.14 2.23 0.40
CA ILE A 80 -6.13 1.62 1.27
C ILE A 80 -5.67 2.62 2.32
N PHE A 81 -5.36 3.84 1.94
CA PHE A 81 -4.98 4.91 2.86
C PHE A 81 -6.07 5.17 3.91
N LYS A 82 -7.32 5.27 3.48
CA LYS A 82 -8.46 5.50 4.37
C LYS A 82 -8.63 4.35 5.36
N LEU A 83 -8.57 3.11 4.88
CA LEU A 83 -8.72 1.92 5.71
C LEU A 83 -7.62 1.82 6.78
N ILE A 84 -6.36 2.06 6.41
CA ILE A 84 -5.25 2.05 7.36
C ILE A 84 -5.38 3.18 8.37
N SER A 85 -5.79 4.36 7.92
CA SER A 85 -5.97 5.53 8.80
C SER A 85 -7.07 5.32 9.83
N GLU A 86 -8.22 4.84 9.39
CA GLU A 86 -9.45 4.79 10.21
C GLU A 86 -9.77 3.40 10.77
N GLY A 87 -9.10 2.35 10.28
CA GLY A 87 -9.43 0.96 10.59
C GLY A 87 -10.67 0.46 9.84
N SER A 88 -10.94 -0.83 9.96
CA SER A 88 -12.11 -1.44 9.35
C SER A 88 -13.33 -1.35 10.28
N LYS A 89 -14.44 -0.87 9.74
CA LYS A 89 -15.73 -0.87 10.45
C LYS A 89 -16.32 -2.27 10.59
N ASN A 90 -15.96 -3.16 9.67
CA ASN A 90 -16.50 -4.52 9.60
C ASN A 90 -15.63 -5.54 10.35
N ASN A 91 -14.38 -5.20 10.61
CA ASN A 91 -13.44 -6.07 11.30
C ASN A 91 -12.61 -5.30 12.33
N PRO A 92 -12.92 -5.42 13.63
CA PRO A 92 -12.21 -4.68 14.67
C PRO A 92 -10.74 -5.06 14.84
N SER A 93 -10.30 -6.18 14.25
CA SER A 93 -8.88 -6.58 14.24
C SER A 93 -8.03 -5.67 13.36
N MET A 94 -8.61 -5.05 12.34
CA MET A 94 -7.95 -4.02 11.54
C MET A 94 -8.17 -2.67 12.21
N VAL A 95 -7.25 -2.30 13.09
CA VAL A 95 -7.31 -1.07 13.90
C VAL A 95 -6.94 0.17 13.08
N ALA A 96 -7.32 1.33 13.59
CA ALA A 96 -6.92 2.62 13.03
C ALA A 96 -5.47 2.94 13.37
N TRP A 97 -4.66 3.25 12.37
CA TRP A 97 -3.23 3.52 12.53
C TRP A 97 -2.86 5.00 12.57
N LYS A 98 -3.79 5.90 12.29
CA LYS A 98 -3.52 7.36 12.28
C LYS A 98 -2.99 7.92 13.60
N ALA A 99 -3.19 7.22 14.70
CA ALA A 99 -2.64 7.62 16.00
C ALA A 99 -1.15 7.25 16.15
N ASN A 100 -0.68 6.28 15.38
CA ASN A 100 0.67 5.71 15.49
C ASN A 100 1.55 6.01 14.28
N LEU A 101 0.95 6.30 13.14
CA LEU A 101 1.62 6.57 11.88
C LEU A 101 1.24 7.96 11.37
N SER A 102 2.20 8.69 10.83
CA SER A 102 1.94 9.95 10.13
C SER A 102 1.22 9.71 8.82
N ALA A 103 0.60 10.73 8.24
CA ALA A 103 -0.03 10.64 6.93
C ALA A 103 0.97 10.23 5.84
N THR A 104 2.21 10.69 5.91
CA THR A 104 3.29 10.29 5.00
C THR A 104 3.66 8.80 5.17
N ASP A 105 3.71 8.31 6.40
CA ASP A 105 3.95 6.88 6.67
C ASP A 105 2.83 6.01 6.12
N ILE A 106 1.58 6.43 6.31
CA ILE A 106 0.41 5.71 5.76
C ILE A 106 0.42 5.75 4.23
N GLN A 107 0.78 6.86 3.61
CA GLN A 107 0.98 6.94 2.17
C GLN A 107 2.04 5.96 1.68
N SER A 108 3.18 5.89 2.36
CA SER A 108 4.28 4.99 2.01
C SER A 108 3.88 3.53 2.12
N VAL A 109 3.25 3.11 3.21
CA VAL A 109 2.81 1.71 3.36
C VAL A 109 1.67 1.36 2.42
N SER A 110 0.73 2.27 2.17
CA SER A 110 -0.35 2.08 1.20
C SER A 110 0.20 1.90 -0.22
N SER A 111 1.18 2.70 -0.59
CA SER A 111 1.87 2.60 -1.88
C SER A 111 2.65 1.29 -2.02
N TYR A 112 3.33 0.86 -0.96
CA TYR A 112 4.01 -0.43 -0.91
C TYR A 112 3.03 -1.60 -1.12
N ILE A 113 1.86 -1.57 -0.47
CA ILE A 113 0.82 -2.59 -0.63
C ILE A 113 0.37 -2.71 -2.09
N LEU A 114 0.23 -1.61 -2.82
CA LEU A 114 -0.09 -1.64 -4.25
C LEU A 114 0.97 -2.37 -5.08
N THR A 115 2.23 -2.35 -4.68
CA THR A 115 3.30 -3.08 -5.38
C THR A 115 3.22 -4.60 -5.19
N LEU A 116 2.46 -5.09 -4.22
CA LEU A 116 2.28 -6.51 -3.95
C LEU A 116 1.29 -7.17 -4.92
N GLU A 117 0.47 -6.40 -5.61
CA GLU A 117 -0.50 -6.93 -6.57
C GLU A 117 0.21 -7.72 -7.68
N GLY A 118 -0.26 -8.95 -7.91
CA GLY A 118 0.30 -9.84 -8.92
C GLY A 118 1.54 -10.63 -8.49
N SER A 119 2.03 -10.47 -7.26
CA SER A 119 3.21 -11.21 -6.77
C SER A 119 2.96 -12.70 -6.53
N ASN A 120 1.70 -13.11 -6.34
CA ASN A 120 1.26 -14.50 -6.17
C ASN A 120 2.17 -15.33 -5.24
N PRO A 121 2.32 -14.96 -3.96
CA PRO A 121 3.14 -15.72 -3.05
C PRO A 121 2.60 -17.14 -2.83
N PRO A 122 3.47 -18.13 -2.50
CA PRO A 122 3.02 -19.47 -2.16
C PRO A 122 2.16 -19.43 -0.90
N ASP A 123 1.16 -20.31 -0.83
CA ASP A 123 0.22 -20.41 0.29
C ASP A 123 -0.55 -19.11 0.56
N ALA A 124 -0.83 -18.33 -0.48
CA ALA A 124 -1.67 -17.16 -0.38
C ALA A 124 -3.11 -17.56 -0.05
N LYS A 125 -3.73 -16.77 0.84
CA LYS A 125 -5.14 -16.95 1.18
C LYS A 125 -6.02 -16.75 -0.05
N ALA A 126 -7.14 -17.46 -0.10
CA ALA A 126 -8.13 -17.28 -1.17
C ALA A 126 -8.60 -15.82 -1.25
N ALA A 127 -8.91 -15.37 -2.47
CA ALA A 127 -9.40 -14.02 -2.71
C ALA A 127 -10.69 -13.75 -1.91
N GLU A 128 -10.74 -12.59 -1.28
CA GLU A 128 -11.89 -12.12 -0.50
C GLU A 128 -12.32 -10.75 -1.00
N GLY A 129 -13.61 -10.52 -1.11
CA GLY A 129 -14.18 -9.27 -1.60
C GLY A 129 -14.40 -9.26 -3.10
N GLU A 130 -14.52 -8.08 -3.66
CA GLU A 130 -14.82 -7.84 -5.07
C GLU A 130 -13.58 -7.39 -5.84
N ILE A 131 -13.55 -7.68 -7.14
CA ILE A 131 -12.49 -7.19 -8.01
C ILE A 131 -12.55 -5.66 -8.05
N TRP A 132 -11.45 -5.02 -7.72
CA TRP A 132 -11.29 -3.58 -7.82
C TRP A 132 -10.65 -3.22 -9.16
N ALA A 133 -11.37 -2.46 -9.97
CA ALA A 133 -10.82 -1.82 -11.17
C ALA A 133 -10.77 -0.32 -10.92
N GLU A 134 -9.59 0.29 -10.98
CA GLU A 134 -9.49 1.74 -10.94
C GLU A 134 -10.16 2.36 -12.18
N THR A 135 -11.32 2.93 -11.97
CA THR A 135 -11.98 3.75 -12.97
C THR A 135 -11.42 5.18 -12.87
N GLY A 136 -10.35 5.43 -13.61
CA GLY A 136 -9.89 6.76 -13.98
C GLY A 136 -9.31 7.62 -12.87
N ASP A 137 -8.07 7.75 -12.85
CA ASP A 137 -7.13 8.85 -12.59
C ASP A 137 -5.78 8.34 -12.05
N ALA A 138 -5.18 7.41 -12.72
CA ALA A 138 -3.78 7.11 -12.54
C ALA A 138 -3.20 6.63 -13.87
N ALA A 139 -2.02 7.12 -14.19
CA ALA A 139 -1.27 6.77 -15.38
C ALA A 139 -1.33 5.26 -15.65
N ALA A 140 -2.07 4.89 -16.67
CA ALA A 140 -2.22 3.53 -17.12
C ALA A 140 -0.87 3.01 -17.61
N VAL A 141 -0.30 2.06 -16.88
CA VAL A 141 0.63 1.11 -17.50
C VAL A 141 -0.23 0.11 -18.26
N PRO A 142 -0.09 -0.01 -19.56
CA PRO A 142 -0.89 -0.95 -20.34
C PRO A 142 -0.51 -2.37 -19.93
N VAL A 143 -1.43 -3.04 -19.25
CA VAL A 143 -1.33 -4.50 -19.08
C VAL A 143 -1.70 -5.09 -20.42
N THR A 144 -0.74 -5.60 -21.15
CA THR A 144 -1.00 -6.44 -22.31
C THR A 144 -1.67 -7.72 -21.82
N VAL A 145 -2.96 -7.80 -22.01
CA VAL A 145 -3.72 -9.04 -21.86
C VAL A 145 -3.24 -9.96 -22.98
N VAL A 146 -2.42 -10.93 -22.63
CA VAL A 146 -2.20 -12.09 -23.52
C VAL A 146 -3.44 -12.96 -23.42
N ASP A 147 -4.29 -12.83 -24.43
CA ASP A 147 -5.40 -13.71 -24.69
C ASP A 147 -4.86 -15.13 -24.93
N SER A 148 -5.10 -16.01 -23.97
CA SER A 148 -4.84 -17.45 -24.11
C SER A 148 -6.11 -18.19 -24.47
N THR A 149 -6.68 -17.86 -25.61
CA THR A 149 -7.70 -18.71 -26.27
C THR A 149 -7.16 -19.15 -27.62
N ASN A 150 -6.44 -20.24 -27.62
CA ASN A 150 -6.49 -21.22 -28.69
C ASN A 150 -5.73 -22.50 -28.30
N VAL A 151 -6.43 -23.47 -27.76
CA VAL A 151 -5.99 -24.86 -27.80
C VAL A 151 -7.05 -25.61 -28.58
N GLU A 152 -6.86 -25.66 -29.87
CA GLU A 152 -7.57 -26.54 -30.78
C GLU A 152 -7.01 -27.95 -30.58
N ALA A 153 -7.86 -28.88 -30.16
CA ALA A 153 -7.54 -30.28 -30.03
C ALA A 153 -7.54 -30.95 -31.42
N PRO A 154 -6.56 -31.81 -31.76
CA PRO A 154 -6.60 -32.55 -33.02
C PRO A 154 -7.59 -33.71 -32.95
N ALA A 155 -8.44 -33.75 -33.96
CA ALA A 155 -9.34 -34.86 -34.21
C ALA A 155 -8.54 -36.14 -34.55
N LYS A 156 -8.97 -37.26 -33.98
CA LYS A 156 -8.51 -38.60 -34.37
C LYS A 156 -9.35 -39.13 -35.54
N GLU A 157 -8.67 -39.57 -36.57
CA GLU A 157 -9.07 -40.71 -37.40
C GLU A 157 -8.36 -41.97 -36.93
#